data_0890455716dbdb3deaa37d3affea8842
#
_entry.id   0890455716dbdb3deaa37d3affea8842
#
_cell.length_a   1.000
_cell.length_b   1.000
_cell.length_c   1.000
_cell.angle_alpha   90.00
_cell.angle_beta   90.00
_cell.angle_gamma   90.00
#
_symmetry.space_group_name_H-M   'P 1'
#
loop_
_entity.id
_entity.type
_entity.pdbx_description
1 polymer ?
#
loop_
_entity_poly.entity_id
_entity_poly.type
_entity_poly.pdbx_seq_one_letter_code
_entity_poly.pdbx_strand_id
1 'polypeptide(L)'
;MQNLINSLAEGNKKNVYIFYFFLIMLTFSPVIFFSYAFSDDWSTFFDAITRNGSSFQWDVQSGRPVYAVFRYYGQMLINDISSFSYLRLFNILSLVVLSGFIYNFIDSRKIFDNPVFKVIFPLLICLLPAFQVYASWATCFPFTISVLLAGISYNKCFPHSKQRSSLPEKLASIVVLWVAFAIYQPTAITFLFFFMLDSCIKKESSLTVKKVATCFIILVIGVAGSFIMSKVLPVWLYGESLSRAELTADIGGKMKWFINESLINAVNNYNIQPVKIYSWFSSLAILIGLYTIFVGKSGRWKTFIVIAIGIGSYAPNLATKENWAAFRSLVALELIISTLFLIGINSLVSRIFKQAFVWPLIALTIMIIAQYNICLLYTSPSPRDRSV
;
A
#
# COMPACT_ATOMS: atom_id res chain seq x y z
N MET A 1 -9.44 -13.93 -25.02
CA MET A 1 -8.70 -13.32 -23.88
C MET A 1 -7.38 -12.67 -24.34
N GLN A 2 -6.49 -13.36 -25.07
CA GLN A 2 -5.22 -12.79 -25.57
C GLN A 2 -5.43 -11.54 -26.44
N ASN A 3 -6.36 -11.57 -27.40
CA ASN A 3 -6.67 -10.42 -28.26
C ASN A 3 -7.23 -9.23 -27.46
N LEU A 4 -8.02 -9.50 -26.41
CA LEU A 4 -8.53 -8.45 -25.52
C LEU A 4 -7.39 -7.78 -24.74
N ILE A 5 -6.47 -8.56 -24.17
CA ILE A 5 -5.37 -8.00 -23.37
C ILE A 5 -4.34 -7.30 -24.26
N ASN A 6 -4.06 -7.83 -25.46
CA ASN A 6 -3.22 -7.14 -26.43
C ASN A 6 -3.88 -5.85 -26.91
N SER A 7 -5.19 -5.86 -27.17
CA SER A 7 -5.92 -4.64 -27.52
C SER A 7 -5.99 -3.63 -26.37
N LEU A 8 -6.02 -4.09 -25.11
CA LEU A 8 -5.89 -3.24 -23.92
C LEU A 8 -4.47 -2.66 -23.79
N ALA A 9 -3.45 -3.48 -24.05
CA ALA A 9 -2.06 -3.07 -23.88
C ALA A 9 -1.56 -2.12 -24.98
N GLU A 10 -2.09 -2.27 -26.19
CA GLU A 10 -1.78 -1.45 -27.37
C GLU A 10 -2.87 -0.39 -27.65
N GLY A 11 -3.99 -0.49 -26.97
CA GLY A 11 -5.19 0.33 -27.17
C GLY A 11 -5.26 1.61 -26.32
N ASN A 12 -6.45 2.17 -26.28
CA ASN A 12 -6.74 3.39 -25.55
C ASN A 12 -6.67 3.13 -24.02
N LYS A 13 -5.95 3.98 -23.28
CA LYS A 13 -5.85 3.93 -21.81
C LYS A 13 -7.22 3.86 -21.11
N LYS A 14 -8.26 4.45 -21.73
CA LYS A 14 -9.64 4.37 -21.24
C LYS A 14 -10.10 2.91 -21.04
N ASN A 15 -9.74 2.02 -21.97
CA ASN A 15 -10.13 0.60 -21.89
C ASN A 15 -9.45 -0.10 -20.71
N VAL A 16 -8.20 0.27 -20.39
CA VAL A 16 -7.48 -0.26 -19.22
C VAL A 16 -8.15 0.20 -17.92
N TYR A 17 -8.62 1.45 -17.83
CA TYR A 17 -9.32 1.95 -16.63
C TYR A 17 -10.68 1.28 -16.46
N ILE A 18 -11.42 1.07 -17.54
CA ILE A 18 -12.68 0.32 -17.53
C ILE A 18 -12.43 -1.12 -17.09
N PHE A 19 -11.38 -1.76 -17.57
CA PHE A 19 -10.98 -3.11 -17.16
C PHE A 19 -10.67 -3.17 -15.65
N TYR A 20 -9.91 -2.22 -15.10
CA TYR A 20 -9.67 -2.17 -13.65
C TYR A 20 -10.94 -1.92 -12.86
N PHE A 21 -11.79 -1.01 -13.31
CA PHE A 21 -13.07 -0.76 -12.67
C PHE A 21 -13.89 -2.03 -12.52
N PHE A 22 -14.11 -2.76 -13.60
CA PHE A 22 -14.91 -3.98 -13.54
C PHE A 22 -14.27 -5.09 -12.69
N LEU A 23 -12.96 -5.33 -12.82
CA LEU A 23 -12.33 -6.41 -12.07
C LEU A 23 -12.20 -6.11 -10.57
N ILE A 24 -11.89 -4.88 -10.19
CA ILE A 24 -11.81 -4.47 -8.78
C ILE A 24 -13.22 -4.48 -8.17
N MET A 25 -14.23 -3.91 -8.85
CA MET A 25 -15.61 -3.95 -8.38
C MET A 25 -16.11 -5.39 -8.22
N LEU A 26 -15.82 -6.27 -9.17
CA LEU A 26 -16.18 -7.69 -9.10
C LEU A 26 -15.52 -8.39 -7.91
N THR A 27 -14.21 -8.17 -7.73
CA THR A 27 -13.45 -8.82 -6.65
C THR A 27 -13.92 -8.39 -5.27
N PHE A 28 -14.20 -7.10 -5.09
CA PHE A 28 -14.60 -6.54 -3.81
C PHE A 28 -16.12 -6.38 -3.66
N SER A 29 -16.92 -6.85 -4.62
CA SER A 29 -18.40 -6.76 -4.55
C SER A 29 -19.02 -7.31 -3.25
N PRO A 30 -18.53 -8.41 -2.64
CA PRO A 30 -19.13 -8.92 -1.41
C PRO A 30 -19.16 -7.91 -0.27
N VAL A 31 -18.13 -7.06 -0.11
CA VAL A 31 -18.09 -6.10 1.00
C VAL A 31 -19.07 -4.93 0.84
N ILE A 32 -19.63 -4.74 -0.36
CA ILE A 32 -20.66 -3.74 -0.63
C ILE A 32 -22.05 -4.31 -0.31
N PHE A 33 -22.29 -5.58 -0.68
CA PHE A 33 -23.63 -6.18 -0.59
C PHE A 33 -23.94 -6.81 0.76
N PHE A 34 -22.90 -7.18 1.55
CA PHE A 34 -23.10 -7.73 2.88
C PHE A 34 -23.04 -6.63 3.96
N SER A 35 -24.07 -6.59 4.80
CA SER A 35 -24.14 -5.67 5.93
C SER A 35 -23.40 -6.24 7.13
N TYR A 36 -22.27 -5.63 7.51
CA TYR A 36 -21.49 -6.02 8.68
C TYR A 36 -20.70 -4.82 9.22
N ALA A 37 -20.25 -4.91 10.46
CA ALA A 37 -19.32 -4.01 11.10
C ALA A 37 -18.12 -4.80 11.62
N PHE A 38 -16.92 -4.26 11.48
CA PHE A 38 -15.69 -4.96 11.81
C PHE A 38 -14.80 -4.09 12.72
N SER A 39 -14.42 -4.64 13.88
CA SER A 39 -13.48 -3.97 14.81
C SER A 39 -13.86 -2.51 15.13
N ASP A 40 -13.06 -1.52 14.72
CA ASP A 40 -13.28 -0.09 14.99
C ASP A 40 -14.50 0.49 14.27
N ASP A 41 -15.16 -0.26 13.35
CA ASP A 41 -16.45 0.16 12.76
C ASP A 41 -17.51 0.33 13.86
N TRP A 42 -17.48 -0.49 14.92
CA TRP A 42 -18.41 -0.37 16.04
C TRP A 42 -18.23 0.94 16.81
N SER A 43 -17.00 1.38 17.06
CA SER A 43 -16.75 2.69 17.70
C SER A 43 -17.20 3.84 16.80
N THR A 44 -17.00 3.70 15.49
CA THR A 44 -17.46 4.68 14.48
C THR A 44 -18.98 4.74 14.43
N PHE A 45 -19.65 3.59 14.51
CA PHE A 45 -21.11 3.52 14.59
C PHE A 45 -21.66 4.17 15.85
N PHE A 46 -21.04 3.87 17.00
CA PHE A 46 -21.41 4.48 18.27
C PHE A 46 -21.28 6.01 18.23
N ASP A 47 -20.15 6.52 17.73
CA ASP A 47 -19.95 7.98 17.57
C ASP A 47 -20.94 8.61 16.58
N ALA A 48 -21.28 7.92 15.50
CA ALA A 48 -22.26 8.40 14.51
C ALA A 48 -23.63 8.61 15.14
N ILE A 49 -24.08 7.67 16.01
CA ILE A 49 -25.38 7.74 16.69
C ILE A 49 -25.36 8.74 17.84
N THR A 50 -24.32 8.71 18.69
CA THR A 50 -24.25 9.53 19.90
C THR A 50 -23.75 10.94 19.65
N ARG A 51 -23.07 11.17 18.51
CA ARG A 51 -22.44 12.45 18.12
C ARG A 51 -21.46 13.00 19.17
N ASN A 52 -20.78 12.12 19.92
CA ASN A 52 -19.92 12.55 21.02
C ASN A 52 -18.55 13.02 20.57
N GLY A 53 -18.12 12.72 19.33
CA GLY A 53 -16.85 13.18 18.73
C GLY A 53 -15.59 12.54 19.32
N SER A 54 -15.70 11.50 20.13
CA SER A 54 -14.56 10.84 20.77
C SER A 54 -13.57 10.24 19.77
N SER A 55 -14.05 9.69 18.67
CA SER A 55 -13.20 9.17 17.60
C SER A 55 -12.38 10.27 16.93
N PHE A 56 -12.93 11.46 16.73
CA PHE A 56 -12.21 12.58 16.16
C PHE A 56 -11.02 12.99 17.03
N GLN A 57 -11.27 13.18 18.33
CA GLN A 57 -10.23 13.50 19.31
C GLN A 57 -9.13 12.42 19.32
N TRP A 58 -9.54 11.14 19.40
CA TRP A 58 -8.63 10.01 19.39
C TRP A 58 -7.74 9.97 18.14
N ASP A 59 -8.30 10.22 16.96
CA ASP A 59 -7.56 10.19 15.68
C ASP A 59 -6.55 11.35 15.62
N VAL A 60 -6.92 12.56 16.08
CA VAL A 60 -6.00 13.69 16.19
C VAL A 60 -4.87 13.39 17.18
N GLN A 61 -5.21 12.86 18.36
CA GLN A 61 -4.22 12.48 19.39
C GLN A 61 -3.30 11.34 18.92
N SER A 62 -3.76 10.51 17.96
CA SER A 62 -2.95 9.48 17.30
C SER A 62 -2.07 10.03 16.16
N GLY A 63 -2.04 11.36 15.96
CA GLY A 63 -1.24 12.01 14.92
C GLY A 63 -1.82 11.89 13.50
N ARG A 64 -3.16 11.76 13.37
CA ARG A 64 -3.88 11.56 12.10
C ARG A 64 -4.97 12.61 11.87
N PRO A 65 -4.66 13.92 11.89
CA PRO A 65 -5.68 14.96 11.84
C PRO A 65 -6.49 14.97 10.54
N VAL A 66 -5.88 14.65 9.40
CA VAL A 66 -6.60 14.57 8.11
C VAL A 66 -7.51 13.34 8.09
N TYR A 67 -7.06 12.22 8.64
CA TYR A 67 -7.92 11.05 8.82
C TYR A 67 -9.12 11.35 9.74
N ALA A 68 -8.90 12.07 10.84
CA ALA A 68 -9.98 12.50 11.74
C ALA A 68 -11.07 13.28 10.99
N VAL A 69 -10.69 14.19 10.09
CA VAL A 69 -11.63 14.94 9.23
C VAL A 69 -12.39 13.99 8.30
N PHE A 70 -11.70 13.07 7.61
CA PHE A 70 -12.36 12.08 6.75
C PHE A 70 -13.36 11.22 7.54
N ARG A 71 -12.93 10.72 8.70
CA ARG A 71 -13.78 9.87 9.54
C ARG A 71 -15.00 10.64 10.05
N TYR A 72 -14.83 11.88 10.48
CA TYR A 72 -15.93 12.74 10.94
C TYR A 72 -16.99 12.93 9.86
N TYR A 73 -16.60 13.28 8.63
CA TYR A 73 -17.57 13.41 7.54
C TYR A 73 -18.12 12.05 7.09
N GLY A 74 -17.32 11.00 7.13
CA GLY A 74 -17.77 9.64 6.85
C GLY A 74 -18.87 9.18 7.83
N GLN A 75 -18.75 9.51 9.12
CA GLN A 75 -19.75 9.21 10.15
C GLN A 75 -21.11 9.83 9.86
N MET A 76 -21.17 10.98 9.19
CA MET A 76 -22.44 11.62 8.81
C MET A 76 -23.26 10.81 7.80
N LEU A 77 -22.63 9.85 7.10
CA LEU A 77 -23.30 8.95 6.15
C LEU A 77 -23.82 7.67 6.83
N ILE A 78 -23.51 7.47 8.11
CA ILE A 78 -23.81 6.22 8.83
C ILE A 78 -25.08 6.41 9.67
N ASN A 79 -26.14 5.73 9.27
CA ASN A 79 -27.41 5.68 10.01
C ASN A 79 -27.67 4.28 10.60
N ASP A 80 -27.13 3.24 9.95
CA ASP A 80 -27.23 1.84 10.32
C ASP A 80 -25.98 1.07 9.88
N ILE A 81 -25.92 -0.23 10.19
CA ILE A 81 -24.78 -1.09 9.81
C ILE A 81 -24.66 -1.23 8.29
N SER A 82 -25.75 -1.17 7.54
CA SER A 82 -25.72 -1.28 6.07
C SER A 82 -25.05 -0.06 5.42
N SER A 83 -25.13 1.10 6.06
CA SER A 83 -24.55 2.36 5.59
C SER A 83 -23.02 2.32 5.51
N PHE A 84 -22.33 1.40 6.19
CA PHE A 84 -20.90 1.19 6.02
C PHE A 84 -20.50 0.81 4.60
N SER A 85 -21.42 0.26 3.81
CA SER A 85 -21.21 -0.02 2.39
C SER A 85 -20.80 1.22 1.59
N TYR A 86 -21.23 2.42 1.96
CA TYR A 86 -20.84 3.68 1.29
C TYR A 86 -19.34 3.96 1.47
N LEU A 87 -18.81 3.77 2.69
CA LEU A 87 -17.38 3.97 2.97
C LEU A 87 -16.53 2.91 2.28
N ARG A 88 -16.99 1.66 2.23
CA ARG A 88 -16.32 0.58 1.52
C ARG A 88 -16.31 0.83 0.01
N LEU A 89 -17.43 1.26 -0.56
CA LEU A 89 -17.52 1.65 -1.98
C LEU A 89 -16.56 2.77 -2.30
N PHE A 90 -16.48 3.80 -1.45
CA PHE A 90 -15.51 4.89 -1.62
C PHE A 90 -14.06 4.38 -1.67
N ASN A 91 -13.69 3.44 -0.78
CA ASN A 91 -12.36 2.84 -0.79
C ASN A 91 -12.12 2.00 -2.05
N ILE A 92 -13.09 1.20 -2.50
CA ILE A 92 -12.99 0.39 -3.73
C ILE A 92 -12.79 1.30 -4.96
N LEU A 93 -13.53 2.41 -5.05
CA LEU A 93 -13.32 3.40 -6.10
C LEU A 93 -11.92 4.03 -6.01
N SER A 94 -11.42 4.27 -4.81
CA SER A 94 -10.05 4.74 -4.60
C SER A 94 -9.01 3.71 -5.07
N LEU A 95 -9.26 2.41 -4.92
CA LEU A 95 -8.42 1.34 -5.47
C LEU A 95 -8.42 1.32 -7.00
N VAL A 96 -9.57 1.57 -7.63
CA VAL A 96 -9.64 1.73 -9.10
C VAL A 96 -8.79 2.90 -9.57
N VAL A 97 -8.87 4.04 -8.88
CA VAL A 97 -8.05 5.22 -9.19
C VAL A 97 -6.56 4.93 -8.96
N LEU A 98 -6.21 4.24 -7.86
CA LEU A 98 -4.83 3.84 -7.57
C LEU A 98 -4.27 2.89 -8.63
N SER A 99 -5.04 1.89 -9.08
CA SER A 99 -4.60 0.97 -10.13
C SER A 99 -4.32 1.69 -11.45
N GLY A 100 -5.20 2.62 -11.83
CA GLY A 100 -5.00 3.50 -12.99
C GLY A 100 -3.77 4.41 -12.84
N PHE A 101 -3.54 4.95 -11.64
CA PHE A 101 -2.35 5.76 -11.34
C PHE A 101 -1.06 4.94 -11.47
N ILE A 102 -1.02 3.72 -10.88
CA ILE A 102 0.15 2.82 -10.98
C ILE A 102 0.40 2.43 -12.44
N TYR A 103 -0.65 2.13 -13.21
CA TYR A 103 -0.53 1.85 -14.64
C TYR A 103 0.10 3.01 -15.40
N ASN A 104 -0.41 4.23 -15.22
CA ASN A 104 0.16 5.42 -15.86
C ASN A 104 1.61 5.69 -15.44
N PHE A 105 1.92 5.45 -14.17
CA PHE A 105 3.27 5.59 -13.63
C PHE A 105 4.25 4.62 -14.32
N ILE A 106 3.85 3.36 -14.48
CA ILE A 106 4.65 2.31 -15.13
C ILE A 106 4.78 2.58 -16.63
N ASP A 107 3.67 2.92 -17.30
CA ASP A 107 3.62 3.14 -18.74
C ASP A 107 4.45 4.37 -19.16
N SER A 108 4.23 5.51 -18.51
CA SER A 108 4.96 6.75 -18.80
C SER A 108 6.47 6.59 -18.59
N ARG A 109 6.88 5.85 -17.56
CA ARG A 109 8.29 5.63 -17.21
C ARG A 109 8.93 4.44 -17.93
N LYS A 110 8.13 3.66 -18.68
CA LYS A 110 8.58 2.44 -19.40
C LYS A 110 9.31 1.48 -18.44
N ILE A 111 8.64 1.10 -17.33
CA ILE A 111 9.25 0.28 -16.28
C ILE A 111 9.31 -1.18 -16.71
N PHE A 112 8.24 -1.68 -17.35
CA PHE A 112 8.12 -3.05 -17.86
C PHE A 112 8.01 -3.05 -19.38
N ASP A 113 8.78 -3.95 -20.03
CA ASP A 113 8.76 -4.12 -21.48
C ASP A 113 7.53 -4.96 -21.93
N ASN A 114 7.10 -5.90 -21.08
CA ASN A 114 5.98 -6.78 -21.40
C ASN A 114 4.64 -6.05 -21.29
N PRO A 115 3.86 -5.93 -22.37
CA PRO A 115 2.60 -5.21 -22.37
C PRO A 115 1.53 -5.86 -21.48
N VAL A 116 1.47 -7.19 -21.42
CA VAL A 116 0.50 -7.93 -20.59
C VAL A 116 0.83 -7.74 -19.11
N PHE A 117 2.10 -7.92 -18.74
CA PHE A 117 2.54 -7.72 -17.37
C PHE A 117 2.32 -6.26 -16.90
N LYS A 118 2.57 -5.30 -17.78
CA LYS A 118 2.32 -3.86 -17.53
C LYS A 118 0.85 -3.57 -17.14
N VAL A 119 -0.11 -4.26 -17.79
CA VAL A 119 -1.55 -4.10 -17.50
C VAL A 119 -1.96 -4.89 -16.25
N ILE A 120 -1.44 -6.09 -16.04
CA ILE A 120 -1.88 -6.96 -14.95
C ILE A 120 -1.23 -6.57 -13.61
N PHE A 121 0.02 -6.10 -13.61
CA PHE A 121 0.75 -5.74 -12.39
C PHE A 121 -0.02 -4.76 -11.48
N PRO A 122 -0.58 -3.61 -11.94
CA PRO A 122 -1.34 -2.70 -11.07
C PRO A 122 -2.56 -3.35 -10.43
N LEU A 123 -3.26 -4.23 -11.17
CA LEU A 123 -4.38 -5.00 -10.63
C LEU A 123 -3.90 -5.89 -9.48
N LEU A 124 -2.84 -6.68 -9.69
CA LEU A 124 -2.29 -7.58 -8.67
C LEU A 124 -1.85 -6.82 -7.41
N ILE A 125 -1.21 -5.67 -7.60
CA ILE A 125 -0.81 -4.79 -6.48
C ILE A 125 -2.03 -4.34 -5.67
N CYS A 126 -3.14 -3.96 -6.31
CA CYS A 126 -4.35 -3.54 -5.63
C CYS A 126 -5.16 -4.69 -4.98
N LEU A 127 -4.74 -5.95 -5.17
CA LEU A 127 -5.34 -7.14 -4.56
C LEU A 127 -4.54 -7.69 -3.37
N LEU A 128 -3.50 -7.00 -2.90
CA LEU A 128 -2.71 -7.41 -1.73
C LEU A 128 -3.52 -7.40 -0.43
N PRO A 129 -3.16 -8.21 0.58
CA PRO A 129 -3.88 -8.31 1.86
C PRO A 129 -4.16 -6.96 2.53
N ALA A 130 -3.22 -6.00 2.51
CA ALA A 130 -3.47 -4.67 3.06
C ALA A 130 -4.68 -3.99 2.39
N PHE A 131 -4.80 -4.09 1.06
CA PHE A 131 -5.92 -3.49 0.33
C PHE A 131 -7.22 -4.29 0.50
N GLN A 132 -7.13 -5.62 0.69
CA GLN A 132 -8.29 -6.44 1.06
C GLN A 132 -8.84 -6.00 2.41
N VAL A 133 -7.97 -5.75 3.40
CA VAL A 133 -8.34 -5.22 4.72
C VAL A 133 -8.92 -3.80 4.58
N TYR A 134 -8.32 -2.92 3.78
CA TYR A 134 -8.86 -1.57 3.58
C TYR A 134 -10.24 -1.57 2.94
N ALA A 135 -10.49 -2.43 1.95
CA ALA A 135 -11.79 -2.56 1.30
C ALA A 135 -12.86 -3.15 2.24
N SER A 136 -12.47 -4.10 3.10
CA SER A 136 -13.40 -4.80 4.00
C SER A 136 -13.70 -4.01 5.27
N TRP A 137 -12.76 -3.19 5.74
CA TRP A 137 -12.87 -2.43 6.98
C TRP A 137 -13.28 -0.99 6.69
N ALA A 138 -14.53 -0.64 6.98
CA ALA A 138 -15.10 0.63 6.56
C ALA A 138 -14.33 1.84 7.09
N THR A 139 -13.83 1.81 8.33
CA THR A 139 -13.01 2.91 8.89
C THR A 139 -11.69 3.11 8.18
N CYS A 140 -11.18 2.12 7.44
CA CYS A 140 -9.95 2.27 6.66
C CYS A 140 -10.15 2.98 5.30
N PHE A 141 -11.35 3.48 4.99
CA PHE A 141 -11.72 4.01 3.67
C PHE A 141 -10.78 5.08 3.09
N PRO A 142 -10.08 5.96 3.86
CA PRO A 142 -9.18 6.94 3.27
C PRO A 142 -7.75 6.44 3.09
N PHE A 143 -7.40 5.22 3.53
CA PHE A 143 -6.01 4.77 3.52
C PHE A 143 -5.46 4.58 2.10
N THR A 144 -6.28 4.12 1.16
CA THR A 144 -5.90 4.03 -0.25
C THR A 144 -5.59 5.39 -0.86
N ILE A 145 -6.29 6.46 -0.43
CA ILE A 145 -5.98 7.84 -0.86
C ILE A 145 -4.58 8.25 -0.39
N SER A 146 -4.18 7.87 0.83
CA SER A 146 -2.84 8.15 1.32
C SER A 146 -1.76 7.50 0.47
N VAL A 147 -1.96 6.25 0.00
CA VAL A 147 -1.06 5.58 -0.97
C VAL A 147 -0.99 6.35 -2.29
N LEU A 148 -2.13 6.80 -2.80
CA LEU A 148 -2.19 7.62 -4.02
C LEU A 148 -1.43 8.94 -3.85
N LEU A 149 -1.62 9.63 -2.72
CA LEU A 149 -0.91 10.87 -2.40
C LEU A 149 0.61 10.65 -2.28
N ALA A 150 1.05 9.53 -1.71
CA ALA A 150 2.48 9.18 -1.69
C ALA A 150 3.04 9.03 -3.11
N GLY A 151 2.31 8.41 -4.03
CA GLY A 151 2.67 8.32 -5.44
C GLY A 151 2.68 9.68 -6.16
N ILE A 152 1.70 10.53 -5.90
CA ILE A 152 1.65 11.91 -6.44
C ILE A 152 2.83 12.73 -5.91
N SER A 153 3.14 12.62 -4.63
CA SER A 153 4.31 13.25 -4.00
C SER A 153 5.59 12.81 -4.72
N TYR A 154 5.77 11.49 -4.95
CA TYR A 154 6.91 10.98 -5.69
C TYR A 154 7.00 11.57 -7.11
N ASN A 155 5.89 11.63 -7.85
CA ASN A 155 5.86 12.21 -9.19
C ASN A 155 6.23 13.70 -9.22
N LYS A 156 5.86 14.47 -8.20
CA LYS A 156 6.26 15.88 -8.06
C LYS A 156 7.75 16.00 -7.74
N CYS A 157 8.28 15.15 -6.88
CA CYS A 157 9.71 15.13 -6.53
C CYS A 157 10.58 14.71 -7.72
N PHE A 158 10.13 13.71 -8.48
CA PHE A 158 10.86 13.12 -9.61
C PHE A 158 10.00 13.09 -10.88
N PRO A 159 9.72 14.27 -11.51
CA PRO A 159 8.88 14.34 -12.71
C PRO A 159 9.53 13.60 -13.88
N HIS A 160 8.73 12.80 -14.60
CA HIS A 160 9.23 12.02 -15.73
C HIS A 160 9.67 12.90 -16.92
N SER A 161 8.94 13.98 -17.16
CA SER A 161 9.15 14.87 -18.31
C SER A 161 10.33 15.84 -18.16
N LYS A 162 10.91 15.95 -16.98
CA LYS A 162 11.97 16.91 -16.68
C LYS A 162 13.20 16.20 -16.12
N GLN A 163 14.41 16.65 -16.51
CA GLN A 163 15.64 16.11 -15.93
C GLN A 163 15.80 16.42 -14.44
N ARG A 164 15.24 17.50 -13.95
CA ARG A 164 15.28 17.94 -12.54
C ARG A 164 13.98 18.60 -12.14
N SER A 165 13.50 18.27 -10.94
CA SER A 165 12.40 19.00 -10.31
C SER A 165 12.88 20.39 -9.84
N SER A 166 12.03 21.38 -9.99
CA SER A 166 12.20 22.71 -9.42
C SER A 166 12.00 22.72 -7.90
N LEU A 167 12.47 23.77 -7.23
CA LEU A 167 12.24 23.90 -5.77
C LEU A 167 10.75 23.92 -5.41
N PRO A 168 9.85 24.65 -6.09
CA PRO A 168 8.42 24.58 -5.83
C PRO A 168 7.82 23.18 -5.97
N GLU A 169 8.27 22.38 -6.96
CA GLU A 169 7.81 21.00 -7.13
C GLU A 169 8.22 20.10 -5.95
N LYS A 170 9.43 20.30 -5.41
CA LYS A 170 9.89 19.58 -4.19
C LYS A 170 9.11 19.99 -2.95
N LEU A 171 8.87 21.29 -2.77
CA LEU A 171 8.05 21.79 -1.68
C LEU A 171 6.62 21.24 -1.76
N ALA A 172 6.01 21.26 -2.94
CA ALA A 172 4.70 20.64 -3.16
C ALA A 172 4.71 19.14 -2.92
N SER A 173 5.81 18.43 -3.25
CA SER A 173 6.00 17.02 -2.90
C SER A 173 5.96 16.80 -1.38
N ILE A 174 6.68 17.62 -0.60
CA ILE A 174 6.72 17.53 0.86
C ILE A 174 5.32 17.78 1.45
N VAL A 175 4.60 18.80 0.99
CA VAL A 175 3.24 19.11 1.47
C VAL A 175 2.29 17.95 1.20
N VAL A 176 2.29 17.40 -0.03
CA VAL A 176 1.44 16.25 -0.37
C VAL A 176 1.81 15.02 0.47
N LEU A 177 3.10 14.81 0.74
CA LEU A 177 3.55 13.70 1.59
C LEU A 177 3.10 13.91 3.05
N TRP A 178 3.11 15.12 3.58
CA TRP A 178 2.58 15.42 4.90
C TRP A 178 1.08 15.15 5.02
N VAL A 179 0.30 15.50 4.00
CA VAL A 179 -1.14 15.15 3.96
C VAL A 179 -1.31 13.62 3.98
N ALA A 180 -0.50 12.87 3.22
CA ALA A 180 -0.52 11.42 3.24
C ALA A 180 -0.20 10.85 4.64
N PHE A 181 0.84 11.38 5.32
CA PHE A 181 1.19 11.02 6.69
C PHE A 181 0.08 11.37 7.70
N ALA A 182 -0.59 12.51 7.51
CA ALA A 182 -1.69 12.95 8.36
C ALA A 182 -2.98 12.14 8.17
N ILE A 183 -3.07 11.32 7.11
CA ILE A 183 -4.10 10.28 6.96
C ILE A 183 -3.63 9.00 7.66
N TYR A 184 -2.50 8.40 7.22
CA TYR A 184 -2.00 7.18 7.83
C TYR A 184 -0.51 6.98 7.54
N GLN A 185 0.30 6.92 8.58
CA GLN A 185 1.76 6.88 8.47
C GLN A 185 2.29 5.67 7.65
N PRO A 186 1.83 4.43 7.87
CA PRO A 186 2.31 3.28 7.10
C PRO A 186 2.01 3.36 5.60
N THR A 187 0.91 4.00 5.20
CA THR A 187 0.57 4.18 3.78
C THR A 187 1.39 5.27 3.11
N ALA A 188 1.76 6.33 3.83
CA ALA A 188 2.59 7.41 3.29
C ALA A 188 4.01 6.93 2.93
N ILE A 189 4.56 5.96 3.66
CA ILE A 189 5.86 5.33 3.37
C ILE A 189 5.86 4.57 2.03
N THR A 190 4.72 4.30 1.43
CA THR A 190 4.65 3.75 0.06
C THR A 190 5.29 4.67 -1.00
N PHE A 191 5.67 5.88 -0.65
CA PHE A 191 6.60 6.72 -1.43
C PHE A 191 7.85 5.95 -1.86
N LEU A 192 8.39 5.07 -0.99
CA LEU A 192 9.52 4.20 -1.27
C LEU A 192 9.23 3.12 -2.33
N PHE A 193 7.99 2.64 -2.42
CA PHE A 193 7.57 1.72 -3.47
C PHE A 193 7.69 2.36 -4.86
N PHE A 194 7.22 3.60 -5.03
CA PHE A 194 7.35 4.32 -6.29
C PHE A 194 8.81 4.62 -6.63
N PHE A 195 9.63 4.94 -5.62
CA PHE A 195 11.08 5.08 -5.80
C PHE A 195 11.74 3.78 -6.28
N MET A 196 11.39 2.65 -5.67
CA MET A 196 11.89 1.34 -6.07
C MET A 196 11.52 1.02 -7.53
N LEU A 197 10.25 1.20 -7.92
CA LEU A 197 9.79 0.96 -9.28
C LEU A 197 10.59 1.77 -10.32
N ASP A 198 10.73 3.07 -10.09
CA ASP A 198 11.39 3.97 -11.05
C ASP A 198 12.92 3.86 -11.07
N SER A 199 13.53 3.49 -9.94
CA SER A 199 14.98 3.60 -9.78
C SER A 199 15.69 2.26 -9.75
N CYS A 200 15.06 1.23 -9.20
CA CYS A 200 15.68 -0.08 -9.03
C CYS A 200 15.18 -1.11 -10.04
N ILE A 201 13.88 -1.10 -10.34
CA ILE A 201 13.26 -2.09 -11.24
C ILE A 201 13.51 -1.76 -12.70
N LYS A 202 13.43 -0.50 -13.08
CA LYS A 202 13.70 -0.07 -14.45
C LYS A 202 15.12 -0.48 -14.86
N LYS A 203 15.24 -1.32 -15.92
CA LYS A 203 16.52 -1.91 -16.35
C LYS A 203 17.58 -0.88 -16.69
N GLU A 204 17.24 0.13 -17.47
CA GLU A 204 18.17 1.15 -17.95
C GLU A 204 18.43 2.31 -16.98
N SER A 205 17.72 2.34 -15.83
CA SER A 205 17.89 3.46 -14.89
C SER A 205 19.30 3.45 -14.27
N SER A 206 19.99 4.57 -14.32
CA SER A 206 21.15 4.81 -13.49
C SER A 206 20.70 5.30 -12.11
N LEU A 207 20.88 4.47 -11.09
CA LEU A 207 20.61 4.88 -9.71
C LEU A 207 21.77 5.76 -9.22
N THR A 208 21.57 7.09 -9.20
CA THR A 208 22.57 8.04 -8.73
C THR A 208 22.46 8.27 -7.23
N VAL A 209 23.58 8.48 -6.56
CA VAL A 209 23.64 8.83 -5.13
C VAL A 209 22.77 10.07 -4.85
N LYS A 210 22.79 11.06 -5.74
CA LYS A 210 21.96 12.26 -5.62
C LYS A 210 20.46 11.96 -5.58
N LYS A 211 19.98 11.01 -6.40
CA LYS A 211 18.56 10.61 -6.43
C LYS A 211 18.17 9.90 -5.13
N VAL A 212 19.05 9.01 -4.63
CA VAL A 212 18.87 8.33 -3.33
C VAL A 212 18.84 9.34 -2.19
N ALA A 213 19.81 10.24 -2.13
CA ALA A 213 19.90 11.28 -1.10
C ALA A 213 18.65 12.20 -1.12
N THR A 214 18.20 12.63 -2.31
CA THR A 214 16.99 13.47 -2.43
C THR A 214 15.74 12.71 -1.94
N CYS A 215 15.60 11.43 -2.31
CA CYS A 215 14.49 10.58 -1.83
C CYS A 215 14.51 10.50 -0.30
N PHE A 216 15.66 10.21 0.29
CA PHE A 216 15.84 10.09 1.73
C PHE A 216 15.55 11.40 2.46
N ILE A 217 16.07 12.55 1.96
CA ILE A 217 15.81 13.86 2.56
C ILE A 217 14.31 14.20 2.57
N ILE A 218 13.61 14.01 1.44
CA ILE A 218 12.16 14.26 1.36
C ILE A 218 11.39 13.38 2.34
N LEU A 219 11.76 12.10 2.43
CA LEU A 219 11.12 11.16 3.35
C LEU A 219 11.38 11.53 4.81
N VAL A 220 12.62 11.87 5.18
CA VAL A 220 12.97 12.30 6.54
C VAL A 220 12.21 13.57 6.92
N ILE A 221 12.12 14.56 6.03
CA ILE A 221 11.32 15.76 6.27
C ILE A 221 9.83 15.39 6.44
N GLY A 222 9.31 14.47 5.61
CA GLY A 222 7.95 13.96 5.71
C GLY A 222 7.67 13.31 7.06
N VAL A 223 8.51 12.37 7.48
CA VAL A 223 8.41 11.65 8.76
C VAL A 223 8.57 12.60 9.95
N ALA A 224 9.58 13.48 9.92
CA ALA A 224 9.83 14.46 10.99
C ALA A 224 8.63 15.42 11.16
N GLY A 225 8.09 15.92 10.04
CA GLY A 225 6.89 16.78 10.07
C GLY A 225 5.67 16.05 10.62
N SER A 226 5.47 14.78 10.24
CA SER A 226 4.40 13.94 10.80
C SER A 226 4.58 13.72 12.30
N PHE A 227 5.80 13.44 12.75
CA PHE A 227 6.10 13.25 14.16
C PHE A 227 5.86 14.53 14.99
N ILE A 228 6.34 15.67 14.48
CA ILE A 228 6.09 16.97 15.12
C ILE A 228 4.57 17.23 15.21
N MET A 229 3.85 17.02 14.11
CA MET A 229 2.40 17.20 14.06
C MET A 229 1.68 16.29 15.08
N SER A 230 2.11 15.03 15.22
CA SER A 230 1.52 14.08 16.17
C SER A 230 1.79 14.41 17.64
N LYS A 231 2.79 15.24 17.94
CA LYS A 231 3.10 15.68 19.31
C LYS A 231 2.54 17.07 19.62
N VAL A 232 2.68 18.01 18.70
CA VAL A 232 2.33 19.42 18.93
C VAL A 232 0.82 19.65 18.82
N LEU A 233 0.18 19.12 17.77
CA LEU A 233 -1.23 19.40 17.51
C LEU A 233 -2.18 18.87 18.60
N PRO A 234 -2.03 17.62 19.12
CA PRO A 234 -2.86 17.13 20.21
C PRO A 234 -2.70 17.93 21.50
N VAL A 235 -1.46 18.28 21.86
CA VAL A 235 -1.19 19.07 23.05
C VAL A 235 -1.82 20.47 22.93
N TRP A 236 -1.73 21.09 21.75
CA TRP A 236 -2.33 22.40 21.52
C TRP A 236 -3.87 22.39 21.57
N LEU A 237 -4.51 21.33 21.04
CA LEU A 237 -5.98 21.24 20.97
C LEU A 237 -6.60 20.64 22.24
N TYR A 238 -5.94 19.67 22.89
CA TYR A 238 -6.51 18.85 23.95
C TYR A 238 -5.68 18.81 25.24
N GLY A 239 -4.53 19.47 25.29
CA GLY A 239 -3.64 19.50 26.45
C GLY A 239 -2.77 18.25 26.64
N GLU A 240 -3.00 17.18 25.86
CA GLU A 240 -2.29 15.90 26.01
C GLU A 240 -2.06 15.19 24.67
N SER A 241 -1.07 14.29 24.61
CA SER A 241 -0.81 13.41 23.47
C SER A 241 -0.83 11.95 23.93
N LEU A 242 -1.25 11.03 23.05
CA LEU A 242 -1.26 9.59 23.35
C LEU A 242 0.16 9.02 23.45
N SER A 243 0.33 8.02 24.35
CA SER A 243 1.59 7.31 24.58
C SER A 243 2.03 6.39 23.42
N ARG A 244 1.13 6.07 22.48
CA ARG A 244 1.41 5.17 21.33
C ARG A 244 2.58 5.61 20.44
N ALA A 245 2.97 6.89 20.49
CA ALA A 245 4.12 7.42 19.77
C ALA A 245 5.43 7.36 20.60
N GLU A 246 5.49 6.55 21.66
CA GLU A 246 6.73 6.35 22.39
C GLU A 246 7.75 5.57 21.54
N LEU A 247 8.96 6.14 21.48
CA LEU A 247 10.06 5.52 20.74
C LEU A 247 10.65 4.34 21.54
N THR A 248 11.06 3.30 20.83
CA THR A 248 11.75 2.17 21.45
C THR A 248 13.24 2.42 21.54
N ALA A 249 13.87 1.94 22.62
CA ALA A 249 15.32 1.84 22.76
C ALA A 249 15.84 0.44 22.41
N ASP A 250 14.95 -0.57 22.34
CA ASP A 250 15.31 -1.96 22.02
C ASP A 250 15.30 -2.21 20.50
N ILE A 251 16.35 -1.78 19.82
CA ILE A 251 16.54 -1.98 18.37
C ILE A 251 16.68 -3.46 18.04
N GLY A 252 17.40 -4.24 18.88
CA GLY A 252 17.64 -5.67 18.65
C GLY A 252 16.36 -6.49 18.70
N GLY A 253 15.55 -6.29 19.74
CA GLY A 253 14.24 -6.93 19.86
C GLY A 253 13.29 -6.56 18.71
N LYS A 254 13.30 -5.29 18.29
CA LYS A 254 12.52 -4.82 17.14
C LYS A 254 12.93 -5.48 15.81
N MET A 255 14.22 -5.62 15.56
CA MET A 255 14.69 -6.31 14.35
C MET A 255 14.35 -7.80 14.37
N LYS A 256 14.46 -8.46 15.52
CA LYS A 256 14.02 -9.84 15.67
C LYS A 256 12.53 -10.00 15.42
N TRP A 257 11.71 -9.13 15.99
CA TRP A 257 10.26 -9.11 15.76
C TRP A 257 9.93 -8.84 14.28
N PHE A 258 10.59 -7.87 13.65
CA PHE A 258 10.38 -7.57 12.23
C PHE A 258 10.63 -8.78 11.33
N ILE A 259 11.74 -9.50 11.57
CA ILE A 259 12.10 -10.68 10.76
C ILE A 259 11.12 -11.83 11.00
N ASN A 260 10.75 -12.08 12.26
CA ASN A 260 9.96 -13.25 12.63
C ASN A 260 8.45 -13.09 12.40
N GLU A 261 7.96 -11.86 12.29
CA GLU A 261 6.52 -11.61 12.17
C GLU A 261 6.20 -10.74 10.94
N SER A 262 6.66 -9.49 10.90
CA SER A 262 6.29 -8.54 9.85
C SER A 262 6.75 -8.98 8.46
N LEU A 263 8.00 -9.42 8.34
CA LEU A 263 8.57 -9.88 7.08
C LEU A 263 7.93 -11.20 6.62
N ILE A 264 7.68 -12.13 7.55
CA ILE A 264 7.02 -13.41 7.23
C ILE A 264 5.60 -13.16 6.72
N ASN A 265 4.85 -12.27 7.37
CA ASN A 265 3.51 -11.89 6.92
C ASN A 265 3.54 -11.27 5.51
N ALA A 266 4.50 -10.37 5.23
CA ALA A 266 4.66 -9.79 3.91
C ALA A 266 5.10 -10.80 2.84
N VAL A 267 5.95 -11.78 3.17
CA VAL A 267 6.39 -12.87 2.27
C VAL A 267 5.24 -13.82 1.95
N ASN A 268 4.26 -13.95 2.83
CA ASN A 268 3.06 -14.76 2.56
C ASN A 268 2.16 -14.17 1.45
N ASN A 269 2.41 -12.95 0.99
CA ASN A 269 1.74 -12.24 -0.11
C ASN A 269 0.20 -12.28 -0.02
N TYR A 270 -0.48 -12.84 -1.03
CA TYR A 270 -1.93 -12.72 -1.21
C TYR A 270 -2.80 -13.46 -0.18
N ASN A 271 -2.22 -14.25 0.73
CA ASN A 271 -2.96 -14.97 1.76
C ASN A 271 -2.97 -14.20 3.09
N ILE A 272 -4.15 -14.03 3.68
CA ILE A 272 -4.28 -13.48 5.04
C ILE A 272 -3.89 -14.54 6.08
N GLN A 273 -4.12 -15.83 5.79
CA GLN A 273 -3.70 -16.92 6.67
C GLN A 273 -2.34 -17.47 6.20
N PRO A 274 -1.32 -17.57 7.08
CA PRO A 274 -0.02 -18.08 6.70
C PRO A 274 -0.08 -19.56 6.30
N VAL A 275 0.48 -19.88 5.12
CA VAL A 275 0.62 -21.24 4.62
C VAL A 275 2.10 -21.52 4.35
N LYS A 276 2.70 -22.45 5.08
CA LYS A 276 4.16 -22.73 5.02
C LYS A 276 4.68 -23.01 3.62
N ILE A 277 4.00 -23.88 2.85
CA ILE A 277 4.44 -24.24 1.49
C ILE A 277 4.39 -23.03 0.56
N TYR A 278 3.39 -22.18 0.72
CA TYR A 278 3.26 -20.95 -0.06
C TYR A 278 4.37 -19.95 0.27
N SER A 279 4.71 -19.80 1.55
CA SER A 279 5.81 -18.94 1.99
C SER A 279 7.17 -19.38 1.42
N TRP A 280 7.43 -20.69 1.31
CA TRP A 280 8.63 -21.21 0.65
C TRP A 280 8.67 -20.85 -0.84
N PHE A 281 7.57 -21.08 -1.55
CA PHE A 281 7.45 -20.72 -2.96
C PHE A 281 7.62 -19.20 -3.18
N SER A 282 6.96 -18.38 -2.35
CA SER A 282 7.09 -16.94 -2.36
C SER A 282 8.54 -16.48 -2.12
N SER A 283 9.21 -17.05 -1.11
CA SER A 283 10.60 -16.73 -0.81
C SER A 283 11.51 -17.02 -1.99
N LEU A 284 11.34 -18.17 -2.66
CA LEU A 284 12.11 -18.51 -3.86
C LEU A 284 11.86 -17.51 -5.00
N ALA A 285 10.61 -17.15 -5.24
CA ALA A 285 10.25 -16.18 -6.27
C ALA A 285 10.83 -14.78 -5.97
N ILE A 286 10.80 -14.35 -4.71
CA ILE A 286 11.41 -13.09 -4.24
C ILE A 286 12.92 -13.10 -4.46
N LEU A 287 13.61 -14.19 -4.14
CA LEU A 287 15.06 -14.33 -4.38
C LEU A 287 15.40 -14.26 -5.87
N ILE A 288 14.58 -14.89 -6.75
CA ILE A 288 14.73 -14.78 -8.20
C ILE A 288 14.51 -13.32 -8.65
N GLY A 289 13.52 -12.63 -8.09
CA GLY A 289 13.30 -11.21 -8.36
C GLY A 289 14.49 -10.33 -7.97
N LEU A 290 15.05 -10.53 -6.78
CA LEU A 290 16.28 -9.87 -6.35
C LEU A 290 17.48 -10.19 -7.26
N TYR A 291 17.63 -11.45 -7.65
CA TYR A 291 18.67 -11.87 -8.58
C TYR A 291 18.53 -11.19 -9.95
N THR A 292 17.28 -11.04 -10.43
CA THR A 292 16.99 -10.33 -11.69
C THR A 292 17.46 -8.87 -11.63
N ILE A 293 17.31 -8.21 -10.48
CA ILE A 293 17.83 -6.85 -10.24
C ILE A 293 19.36 -6.87 -10.16
N PHE A 294 19.91 -7.83 -9.44
CA PHE A 294 21.35 -7.95 -9.19
C PHE A 294 22.19 -8.10 -10.47
N VAL A 295 21.71 -8.87 -11.44
CA VAL A 295 22.42 -9.07 -12.73
C VAL A 295 22.23 -7.90 -13.70
N GLY A 296 21.38 -6.93 -13.40
CA GLY A 296 21.14 -5.76 -14.21
C GLY A 296 22.22 -4.68 -14.07
N LYS A 297 22.10 -3.61 -14.85
CA LYS A 297 23.01 -2.44 -14.77
C LYS A 297 22.99 -1.83 -13.36
N SER A 298 24.16 -1.65 -12.76
CA SER A 298 24.35 -1.21 -11.36
C SER A 298 23.67 -2.13 -10.34
N GLY A 299 23.54 -3.42 -10.65
CA GLY A 299 22.70 -4.36 -9.93
C GLY A 299 23.04 -4.51 -8.46
N ARG A 300 24.35 -4.60 -8.09
CA ARG A 300 24.77 -4.67 -6.67
C ARG A 300 24.24 -3.50 -5.85
N TRP A 301 24.39 -2.28 -6.39
CA TRP A 301 23.92 -1.06 -5.73
C TRP A 301 22.38 -1.00 -5.64
N LYS A 302 21.69 -1.35 -6.73
CA LYS A 302 20.23 -1.43 -6.75
C LYS A 302 19.70 -2.45 -5.74
N THR A 303 20.30 -3.64 -5.67
CA THR A 303 19.91 -4.69 -4.72
C THR A 303 20.09 -4.24 -3.28
N PHE A 304 21.23 -3.61 -2.96
CA PHE A 304 21.45 -3.04 -1.64
C PHE A 304 20.39 -2.00 -1.27
N ILE A 305 20.05 -1.10 -2.19
CA ILE A 305 19.01 -0.10 -1.97
C ILE A 305 17.62 -0.73 -1.82
N VAL A 306 17.29 -1.77 -2.58
CA VAL A 306 16.00 -2.48 -2.44
C VAL A 306 15.87 -3.12 -1.07
N ILE A 307 16.92 -3.75 -0.55
CA ILE A 307 16.93 -4.32 0.81
C ILE A 307 16.76 -3.21 1.86
N ALA A 308 17.50 -2.10 1.73
CA ALA A 308 17.38 -0.96 2.63
C ALA A 308 15.97 -0.33 2.59
N ILE A 309 15.36 -0.23 1.41
CA ILE A 309 13.98 0.22 1.22
C ILE A 309 13.00 -0.76 1.89
N GLY A 310 13.20 -2.06 1.76
CA GLY A 310 12.38 -3.07 2.41
C GLY A 310 12.31 -2.86 3.93
N ILE A 311 13.45 -2.67 4.58
CA ILE A 311 13.51 -2.37 6.02
C ILE A 311 12.91 -0.98 6.31
N GLY A 312 13.30 0.04 5.53
CA GLY A 312 12.85 1.42 5.69
C GLY A 312 11.35 1.61 5.47
N SER A 313 10.72 0.74 4.68
CA SER A 313 9.27 0.78 4.45
C SER A 313 8.43 0.47 5.70
N TYR A 314 9.06 -0.11 6.71
CA TYR A 314 8.42 -0.41 7.99
C TYR A 314 8.95 0.47 9.14
N ALA A 315 9.73 1.51 8.84
CA ALA A 315 10.40 2.37 9.81
C ALA A 315 9.47 2.97 10.88
N PRO A 316 8.24 3.45 10.59
CA PRO A 316 7.35 3.96 11.64
C PRO A 316 7.05 2.93 12.73
N ASN A 317 6.81 1.67 12.36
CA ASN A 317 6.53 0.59 13.31
C ASN A 317 7.79 0.08 14.01
N LEU A 318 8.95 0.18 13.35
CA LEU A 318 10.25 -0.16 13.97
C LEU A 318 10.68 0.87 15.00
N ALA A 319 10.27 2.12 14.86
CA ALA A 319 10.63 3.21 15.76
C ALA A 319 9.79 3.22 17.05
N THR A 320 8.57 2.69 17.05
CA THR A 320 7.66 2.70 18.20
C THR A 320 7.83 1.49 19.10
N LYS A 321 7.46 1.59 20.40
CA LYS A 321 7.52 0.48 21.36
C LYS A 321 6.55 -0.64 21.01
N GLU A 322 5.35 -0.31 20.51
CA GLU A 322 4.32 -1.31 20.18
C GLU A 322 4.75 -2.21 19.02
N ASN A 323 4.52 -3.51 19.16
CA ASN A 323 4.71 -4.50 18.11
C ASN A 323 3.37 -4.69 17.37
N TRP A 324 3.27 -4.12 16.17
CA TRP A 324 2.03 -4.13 15.41
C TRP A 324 2.27 -4.58 13.96
N ALA A 325 2.10 -5.88 13.69
CA ALA A 325 2.28 -6.47 12.36
C ALA A 325 0.95 -6.78 11.65
N ALA A 326 -0.08 -5.95 11.85
CA ALA A 326 -1.35 -6.10 11.14
C ALA A 326 -1.18 -5.77 9.65
N PHE A 327 -1.89 -6.46 8.75
CA PHE A 327 -1.83 -6.23 7.31
C PHE A 327 -2.06 -4.77 6.91
N ARG A 328 -2.97 -4.05 7.63
CA ARG A 328 -3.18 -2.61 7.39
C ARG A 328 -1.93 -1.75 7.57
N SER A 329 -0.97 -2.17 8.41
CA SER A 329 0.29 -1.46 8.64
C SER A 329 1.45 -1.97 7.78
N LEU A 330 1.30 -3.13 7.13
CA LEU A 330 2.32 -3.78 6.31
C LEU A 330 2.34 -3.27 4.86
N VAL A 331 1.39 -2.46 4.43
CA VAL A 331 1.16 -2.10 3.02
C VAL A 331 2.43 -1.71 2.26
N ALA A 332 3.29 -0.87 2.83
CA ALA A 332 4.51 -0.44 2.13
C ALA A 332 5.52 -1.60 1.96
N LEU A 333 5.67 -2.45 2.98
CA LEU A 333 6.50 -3.65 2.93
C LEU A 333 5.91 -4.68 1.95
N GLU A 334 4.59 -4.92 2.01
CA GLU A 334 3.90 -5.82 1.08
C GLU A 334 4.07 -5.39 -0.39
N LEU A 335 3.94 -4.09 -0.68
CA LEU A 335 4.15 -3.55 -2.02
C LEU A 335 5.55 -3.86 -2.56
N ILE A 336 6.57 -3.74 -1.72
CA ILE A 336 7.97 -3.99 -2.10
C ILE A 336 8.21 -5.49 -2.29
N ILE A 337 7.83 -6.31 -1.32
CA ILE A 337 8.02 -7.75 -1.34
C ILE A 337 7.22 -8.40 -2.48
N SER A 338 5.96 -7.99 -2.66
CA SER A 338 5.13 -8.52 -3.75
C SER A 338 5.60 -8.06 -5.13
N THR A 339 6.20 -6.87 -5.24
CA THR A 339 6.86 -6.47 -6.50
C THR A 339 8.03 -7.38 -6.84
N LEU A 340 8.88 -7.72 -5.87
CA LEU A 340 9.98 -8.67 -6.07
C LEU A 340 9.46 -10.06 -6.44
N PHE A 341 8.42 -10.53 -5.76
CA PHE A 341 7.73 -11.78 -6.08
C PHE A 341 7.23 -11.78 -7.54
N LEU A 342 6.50 -10.75 -7.95
CA LEU A 342 5.93 -10.66 -9.30
C LEU A 342 7.01 -10.55 -10.38
N ILE A 343 8.13 -9.87 -10.11
CA ILE A 343 9.29 -9.82 -11.03
C ILE A 343 9.93 -11.20 -11.14
N GLY A 344 10.09 -11.91 -10.02
CA GLY A 344 10.60 -13.28 -10.02
C GLY A 344 9.73 -14.23 -10.84
N ILE A 345 8.42 -14.21 -10.62
CA ILE A 345 7.45 -14.98 -11.42
C ILE A 345 7.52 -14.56 -12.89
N ASN A 346 7.56 -13.25 -13.20
CA ASN A 346 7.68 -12.79 -14.59
C ASN A 346 8.94 -13.31 -15.28
N SER A 347 10.08 -13.35 -14.56
CA SER A 347 11.33 -13.90 -15.07
C SER A 347 11.24 -15.40 -15.38
N LEU A 348 10.54 -16.17 -14.54
CA LEU A 348 10.30 -17.61 -14.75
C LEU A 348 9.33 -17.85 -15.91
N VAL A 349 8.17 -17.20 -15.86
CA VAL A 349 7.09 -17.35 -16.86
C VAL A 349 7.57 -16.97 -18.25
N SER A 350 8.37 -15.91 -18.39
CA SER A 350 8.88 -15.45 -19.68
C SER A 350 9.78 -16.47 -20.40
N ARG A 351 10.37 -17.41 -19.66
CA ARG A 351 11.25 -18.45 -20.21
C ARG A 351 10.54 -19.72 -20.60
N ILE A 352 9.40 -20.01 -19.95
CA ILE A 352 8.75 -21.34 -20.03
C ILE A 352 7.42 -21.27 -20.77
N PHE A 353 6.66 -20.17 -20.63
CA PHE A 353 5.28 -20.10 -21.07
C PHE A 353 4.96 -18.86 -21.92
N LYS A 354 3.86 -18.96 -22.70
CA LYS A 354 3.28 -17.78 -23.37
C LYS A 354 2.64 -16.85 -22.32
N GLN A 355 3.29 -15.73 -22.06
CA GLN A 355 2.91 -14.76 -21.03
C GLN A 355 1.45 -14.26 -21.13
N ALA A 356 0.92 -14.20 -22.35
CA ALA A 356 -0.46 -13.79 -22.62
C ALA A 356 -1.53 -14.70 -21.98
N PHE A 357 -1.21 -15.96 -21.70
CA PHE A 357 -2.12 -16.90 -21.04
C PHE A 357 -1.90 -16.94 -19.51
N VAL A 358 -0.65 -16.94 -19.11
CA VAL A 358 -0.29 -17.18 -17.68
C VAL A 358 -0.70 -16.01 -16.80
N TRP A 359 -0.48 -14.78 -17.22
CA TRP A 359 -0.80 -13.61 -16.40
C TRP A 359 -2.30 -13.43 -16.14
N PRO A 360 -3.21 -13.61 -17.12
CA PRO A 360 -4.65 -13.60 -16.84
C PRO A 360 -5.10 -14.71 -15.90
N LEU A 361 -4.50 -15.91 -16.00
CA LEU A 361 -4.81 -17.02 -15.11
C LEU A 361 -4.34 -16.71 -13.67
N ILE A 362 -3.14 -16.18 -13.49
CA ILE A 362 -2.62 -15.73 -12.19
C ILE A 362 -3.55 -14.65 -11.62
N ALA A 363 -3.96 -13.67 -12.42
CA ALA A 363 -4.86 -12.61 -11.96
C ALA A 363 -6.20 -13.17 -11.49
N LEU A 364 -6.81 -14.09 -12.25
CA LEU A 364 -8.06 -14.74 -11.88
C LEU A 364 -7.90 -15.53 -10.56
N THR A 365 -6.83 -16.30 -10.43
CA THR A 365 -6.55 -17.07 -9.20
C THR A 365 -6.41 -16.14 -7.99
N ILE A 366 -5.68 -15.03 -8.14
CA ILE A 366 -5.50 -14.06 -7.04
C ILE A 366 -6.81 -13.34 -6.71
N MET A 367 -7.66 -13.03 -7.70
CA MET A 367 -8.99 -12.48 -7.45
C MET A 367 -9.86 -13.45 -6.62
N ILE A 368 -9.83 -14.74 -6.93
CA ILE A 368 -10.56 -15.77 -6.17
C ILE A 368 -10.01 -15.86 -4.72
N ILE A 369 -8.68 -15.84 -4.56
CA ILE A 369 -8.06 -15.82 -3.23
C ILE A 369 -8.47 -14.55 -2.46
N ALA A 370 -8.47 -13.40 -3.11
CA ALA A 370 -8.88 -12.14 -2.47
C ALA A 370 -10.35 -12.19 -2.03
N GLN A 371 -11.26 -12.71 -2.84
CA GLN A 371 -12.66 -12.91 -2.45
C GLN A 371 -12.80 -13.87 -1.26
N TYR A 372 -12.05 -14.98 -1.27
CA TYR A 372 -12.04 -15.91 -0.13
C TYR A 372 -11.54 -15.25 1.16
N ASN A 373 -10.44 -14.51 1.10
CA ASN A 373 -9.91 -13.77 2.24
C ASN A 373 -10.90 -12.73 2.78
N ILE A 374 -11.58 -12.01 1.89
CA ILE A 374 -12.61 -11.05 2.24
C ILE A 374 -13.78 -11.75 2.96
N CYS A 375 -14.21 -12.91 2.47
CA CYS A 375 -15.23 -13.72 3.15
C CYS A 375 -14.78 -14.08 4.57
N LEU A 376 -13.52 -14.46 4.78
CA LEU A 376 -12.99 -14.74 6.11
C LEU A 376 -13.01 -13.50 7.02
N LEU A 377 -12.77 -12.30 6.48
CA LEU A 377 -12.74 -11.07 7.28
C LEU A 377 -14.12 -10.70 7.82
N TYR A 378 -15.21 -10.84 7.04
CA TYR A 378 -16.55 -10.47 7.51
C TYR A 378 -17.29 -11.61 8.22
N THR A 379 -16.89 -12.89 8.05
CA THR A 379 -17.52 -14.04 8.72
C THR A 379 -16.82 -14.41 10.03
N SER A 380 -15.64 -13.87 10.29
CA SER A 380 -14.86 -14.20 11.50
C SER A 380 -15.15 -13.22 12.64
N PRO A 381 -15.23 -13.69 13.89
CA PRO A 381 -15.11 -12.80 15.04
C PRO A 381 -13.81 -12.01 14.97
N SER A 382 -13.77 -10.86 15.66
CA SER A 382 -12.69 -9.86 15.61
C SER A 382 -11.28 -10.48 15.49
N PRO A 383 -10.35 -9.91 14.69
CA PRO A 383 -8.95 -10.37 14.64
C PRO A 383 -8.25 -10.36 15.99
N ARG A 384 -8.76 -9.61 16.98
CA ARG A 384 -8.27 -9.68 18.37
C ARG A 384 -8.50 -11.04 19.00
N ASP A 385 -9.52 -11.78 18.56
CA ASP A 385 -9.85 -13.11 19.08
C ASP A 385 -9.01 -14.23 18.46
N ARG A 386 -8.16 -13.90 17.47
CA ARG A 386 -7.23 -14.84 16.83
C ARG A 386 -5.78 -14.71 17.30
N SER A 387 -5.48 -13.75 18.16
CA SER A 387 -4.15 -13.53 18.73
C SER A 387 -4.01 -14.11 20.14
N VAL A 388 -4.84 -15.14 20.49
CA VAL A 388 -4.67 -15.97 21.68
C VAL A 388 -4.01 -17.27 21.31
#